data_c376291a0b41b023fa11741f21793d65
#
_entry.id   c376291a0b41b023fa11741f21793d65
#
_cell.length_a   1.000
_cell.length_b   1.000
_cell.length_c   1.000
_cell.angle_alpha   90.00
_cell.angle_beta   90.00
_cell.angle_gamma   90.00
#
_symmetry.space_group_name_H-M   'P 1'
#
loop_
_entity.id
_entity.type
_entity.pdbx_description
1 polymer ?
#
loop_
_entity_poly.entity_id
_entity_poly.type
_entity_poly.pdbx_seq_one_letter_code
_entity_poly.pdbx_strand_id
1 'polypeptide(L)'
;YQLIQQRGNQLSPVFHKDPYMKLLMPIFRSDRELLFMDRLIVASIAELRGSERFGLIGQVCKDPLIAKFYSNLHLQELEHIDSFINMAKRYFSADEVDARVEQILIKEAEITESLPWRYAIH
;
A
#
# COMPACT_ATOMS: atom_id res chain seq x y z
N TYR A 1 -9.95 -2.42 16.36
CA TYR A 1 -10.54 -2.60 15.04
C TYR A 1 -11.61 -1.54 14.76
N GLN A 2 -12.59 -1.38 15.65
CA GLN A 2 -13.63 -0.36 15.49
C GLN A 2 -13.04 1.06 15.45
N LEU A 3 -12.03 1.31 16.24
CA LEU A 3 -11.34 2.60 16.28
C LEU A 3 -10.69 2.90 14.92
N ILE A 4 -10.10 1.90 14.30
CA ILE A 4 -9.48 2.03 12.99
C ILE A 4 -10.53 2.32 11.92
N GLN A 5 -11.70 1.67 11.98
CA GLN A 5 -12.79 1.92 11.04
C GLN A 5 -13.35 3.34 11.17
N GLN A 6 -13.52 3.82 12.40
CA GLN A 6 -14.01 5.19 12.64
C GLN A 6 -13.02 6.22 12.09
N ARG A 7 -11.72 6.01 12.33
CA ARG A 7 -10.68 6.89 11.80
C ARG A 7 -10.60 6.81 10.28
N GLY A 8 -10.80 5.63 9.71
CA GLY A 8 -10.82 5.45 8.27
C GLY A 8 -11.90 6.26 7.59
N ASN A 9 -13.10 6.28 8.17
CA ASN A 9 -14.21 7.07 7.65
C ASN A 9 -13.94 8.58 7.74
N GLN A 10 -13.29 9.03 8.81
CA GLN A 10 -12.93 10.43 8.99
C GLN A 10 -11.78 10.86 8.08
N LEU A 11 -10.86 9.95 7.80
CA LEU A 11 -9.69 10.24 6.97
C LEU A 11 -9.97 10.16 5.47
N SER A 12 -11.11 9.56 5.07
CA SER A 12 -11.45 9.39 3.66
C SER A 12 -11.41 10.71 2.86
N PRO A 13 -12.00 11.83 3.32
CA PRO A 13 -11.89 13.10 2.61
C PRO A 13 -10.46 13.63 2.53
N VAL A 14 -9.66 13.40 3.58
CA VAL A 14 -8.24 13.80 3.60
C VAL A 14 -7.44 12.98 2.62
N PHE A 15 -7.75 11.69 2.50
CA PHE A 15 -7.08 10.77 1.59
C PHE A 15 -7.24 11.21 0.14
N HIS A 16 -8.45 11.68 -0.24
CA HIS A 16 -8.71 12.19 -1.59
C HIS A 16 -7.92 13.46 -1.91
N LYS A 17 -7.47 14.19 -0.89
CA LYS A 17 -6.66 15.40 -1.05
C LYS A 17 -5.16 15.12 -0.98
N ASP A 18 -4.77 13.87 -0.69
CA ASP A 18 -3.37 13.48 -0.60
C ASP A 18 -2.73 13.57 -1.98
N PRO A 19 -1.64 14.36 -2.14
CA PRO A 19 -0.93 14.46 -3.42
C PRO A 19 -0.45 13.10 -3.95
N TYR A 20 -0.04 12.21 -3.08
CA TYR A 20 0.38 10.86 -3.46
C TYR A 20 -0.73 10.11 -4.19
N MET A 21 -1.93 10.09 -3.62
CA MET A 21 -3.07 9.42 -4.23
C MET A 21 -3.49 10.07 -5.54
N LYS A 22 -3.46 11.40 -5.62
CA LYS A 22 -3.80 12.10 -6.86
C LYS A 22 -2.85 11.76 -7.99
N LEU A 23 -1.57 11.62 -7.70
CA LEU A 23 -0.57 11.26 -8.70
C LEU A 23 -0.64 9.77 -9.06
N LEU A 24 -1.10 8.93 -8.15
CA LEU A 24 -1.22 7.50 -8.37
C LEU A 24 -2.47 7.13 -9.17
N MET A 25 -3.56 7.88 -9.01
CA MET A 25 -4.83 7.55 -9.67
C MET A 25 -4.76 7.39 -11.20
N PRO A 26 -3.99 8.20 -11.95
CA PRO A 26 -3.89 8.00 -13.40
C PRO A 26 -3.28 6.67 -13.84
N ILE A 27 -2.66 5.93 -12.94
CA ILE A 27 -2.10 4.61 -13.23
C ILE A 27 -3.20 3.59 -13.52
N PHE A 28 -4.39 3.75 -12.89
CA PHE A 28 -5.48 2.82 -13.04
C PHE A 28 -6.01 2.84 -14.48
N ARG A 29 -6.04 1.66 -15.10
CA ARG A 29 -6.57 1.51 -16.45
C ARG A 29 -8.09 1.49 -16.40
N SER A 30 -8.72 1.91 -17.51
CA SER A 30 -10.18 2.02 -17.59
C SER A 30 -10.88 0.70 -17.91
N ASP A 31 -10.18 -0.26 -18.51
CA ASP A 31 -10.74 -1.59 -18.79
C ASP A 31 -11.10 -2.28 -17.48
N ARG A 32 -12.29 -2.87 -17.41
CA ARG A 32 -12.83 -3.44 -16.18
C ARG A 32 -11.95 -4.51 -15.55
N GLU A 33 -11.44 -5.43 -16.38
CA GLU A 33 -10.60 -6.52 -15.90
C GLU A 33 -9.21 -6.01 -15.50
N LEU A 34 -8.65 -5.14 -16.33
CA LEU A 34 -7.34 -4.54 -16.04
C LEU A 34 -7.38 -3.63 -14.84
N LEU A 35 -8.50 -2.92 -14.64
CA LEU A 35 -8.71 -2.11 -13.43
C LEU A 35 -8.72 -2.98 -12.18
N PHE A 36 -9.35 -4.15 -12.25
CA PHE A 36 -9.36 -5.10 -11.12
C PHE A 36 -7.95 -5.54 -10.76
N MET A 37 -7.14 -5.89 -11.77
CA MET A 37 -5.73 -6.22 -11.54
C MET A 37 -4.98 -5.07 -10.90
N ASP A 38 -5.16 -3.84 -11.42
CA ASP A 38 -4.47 -2.65 -10.91
C ASP A 38 -4.86 -2.36 -9.45
N ARG A 39 -6.13 -2.53 -9.10
CA ARG A 39 -6.60 -2.35 -7.74
C ARG A 39 -5.95 -3.33 -6.77
N LEU A 40 -5.82 -4.60 -7.16
CA LEU A 40 -5.16 -5.60 -6.34
C LEU A 40 -3.68 -5.29 -6.14
N ILE A 41 -3.00 -4.88 -7.21
CA ILE A 41 -1.58 -4.55 -7.15
C ILE A 41 -1.35 -3.29 -6.30
N VAL A 42 -2.15 -2.24 -6.50
CA VAL A 42 -2.03 -1.00 -5.73
C VAL A 42 -2.34 -1.25 -4.26
N ALA A 43 -3.34 -2.08 -3.95
CA ALA A 43 -3.62 -2.47 -2.57
C ALA A 43 -2.41 -3.17 -1.95
N SER A 44 -1.77 -4.06 -2.69
CA SER A 44 -0.56 -4.75 -2.23
C SER A 44 0.58 -3.77 -1.93
N ILE A 45 0.80 -2.79 -2.81
CA ILE A 45 1.84 -1.77 -2.62
C ILE A 45 1.52 -0.88 -1.41
N ALA A 46 0.25 -0.49 -1.24
CA ALA A 46 -0.18 0.29 -0.07
C ALA A 46 0.09 -0.46 1.23
N GLU A 47 -0.20 -1.77 1.26
CA GLU A 47 0.09 -2.61 2.41
C GLU A 47 1.60 -2.71 2.66
N LEU A 48 2.40 -2.79 1.60
CA LEU A 48 3.86 -2.83 1.71
C LEU A 48 4.39 -1.54 2.36
N ARG A 49 3.90 -0.38 1.92
CA ARG A 49 4.32 0.90 2.51
C ARG A 49 3.89 1.02 3.97
N GLY A 50 2.68 0.59 4.30
CA GLY A 50 2.21 0.53 5.68
C GLY A 50 3.05 -0.40 6.54
N SER A 51 3.38 -1.57 6.01
CA SER A 51 4.24 -2.56 6.67
C SER A 51 5.63 -2.00 6.98
N GLU A 52 6.24 -1.29 6.02
CA GLU A 52 7.54 -0.66 6.23
C GLU A 52 7.51 0.34 7.38
N ARG A 53 6.44 1.14 7.49
CA ARG A 53 6.27 2.10 8.57
C ARG A 53 6.11 1.42 9.92
N PHE A 54 5.31 0.37 9.99
CA PHE A 54 5.11 -0.39 11.22
C PHE A 54 6.42 -1.03 11.67
N GLY A 55 7.17 -1.61 10.74
CA GLY A 55 8.47 -2.19 11.04
C GLY A 55 9.46 -1.16 11.57
N LEU A 56 9.48 0.03 10.97
CA LEU A 56 10.37 1.10 11.41
C LEU A 56 9.99 1.59 12.83
N ILE A 57 8.70 1.78 13.09
CA ILE A 57 8.22 2.18 14.42
C ILE A 57 8.62 1.12 15.46
N GLY A 58 8.46 -0.16 15.11
CA GLY A 58 8.85 -1.26 16.00
C GLY A 58 10.33 -1.27 16.32
N GLN A 59 11.18 -0.83 15.39
CA GLN A 59 12.62 -0.77 15.61
C GLN A 59 13.06 0.39 16.48
N VAL A 60 12.40 1.56 16.31
CA VAL A 60 12.86 2.80 16.96
C VAL A 60 12.12 3.14 18.24
N CYS A 61 10.99 2.50 18.53
CA CYS A 61 10.19 2.77 19.71
C CYS A 61 10.90 2.27 20.96
N LYS A 62 10.97 3.12 21.98
CA LYS A 62 11.65 2.80 23.24
C LYS A 62 10.79 1.98 24.19
N ASP A 63 9.47 2.01 24.03
CA ASP A 63 8.55 1.21 24.86
C ASP A 63 8.48 -0.20 24.31
N PRO A 64 8.90 -1.25 25.06
CA PRO A 64 8.95 -2.61 24.55
C PRO A 64 7.58 -3.17 24.15
N LEU A 65 6.50 -2.78 24.82
CA LEU A 65 5.16 -3.26 24.50
C LEU A 65 4.67 -2.67 23.19
N ILE A 66 4.89 -1.37 23.00
CA ILE A 66 4.51 -0.69 21.76
C ILE A 66 5.36 -1.19 20.60
N ALA A 67 6.66 -1.36 20.80
CA ALA A 67 7.56 -1.88 19.79
C ALA A 67 7.12 -3.28 19.31
N LYS A 68 6.75 -4.15 20.24
CA LYS A 68 6.27 -5.49 19.91
C LYS A 68 4.97 -5.44 19.13
N PHE A 69 4.05 -4.56 19.49
CA PHE A 69 2.78 -4.39 18.80
C PHE A 69 2.99 -4.02 17.33
N TYR A 70 3.83 -3.01 17.05
CA TYR A 70 4.09 -2.58 15.68
C TYR A 70 4.90 -3.61 14.90
N SER A 71 5.81 -4.33 15.53
CA SER A 71 6.55 -5.42 14.87
C SER A 71 5.60 -6.55 14.45
N ASN A 72 4.62 -6.88 15.28
CA ASN A 72 3.61 -7.89 14.93
C ASN A 72 2.71 -7.40 13.79
N LEU A 73 2.32 -6.13 13.79
CA LEU A 73 1.55 -5.56 12.67
C LEU A 73 2.33 -5.64 11.36
N HIS A 74 3.63 -5.37 11.41
CA HIS A 74 4.51 -5.47 10.24
C HIS A 74 4.46 -6.88 9.64
N LEU A 75 4.57 -7.92 10.47
CA LEU A 75 4.53 -9.30 10.02
C LEU A 75 3.16 -9.66 9.42
N GLN A 76 2.06 -9.19 10.03
CA GLN A 76 0.72 -9.45 9.53
C GLN A 76 0.49 -8.80 8.17
N GLU A 77 0.96 -7.57 7.98
CA GLU A 77 0.81 -6.86 6.71
C GLU A 77 1.58 -7.53 5.57
N LEU A 78 2.74 -8.13 5.87
CA LEU A 78 3.49 -8.89 4.87
C LEU A 78 2.68 -10.07 4.33
N GLU A 79 1.89 -10.73 5.16
CA GLU A 79 1.00 -11.81 4.72
C GLU A 79 -0.11 -11.28 3.80
N HIS A 80 -0.65 -10.09 4.09
CA HIS A 80 -1.68 -9.47 3.26
C HIS A 80 -1.16 -9.12 1.86
N ILE A 81 0.08 -8.67 1.75
CA ILE A 81 0.71 -8.35 0.46
C ILE A 81 0.68 -9.57 -0.45
N ASP A 82 1.12 -10.72 0.06
CA ASP A 82 1.12 -11.96 -0.70
C ASP A 82 -0.30 -12.38 -1.11
N SER A 83 -1.28 -12.16 -0.24
CA SER A 83 -2.68 -12.51 -0.52
C SER A 83 -3.23 -11.75 -1.72
N PHE A 84 -2.97 -10.44 -1.83
CA PHE A 84 -3.44 -9.63 -2.95
C PHE A 84 -2.80 -10.06 -4.28
N ILE A 85 -1.50 -10.28 -4.27
CA ILE A 85 -0.77 -10.71 -5.47
C ILE A 85 -1.22 -12.11 -5.89
N ASN A 86 -1.39 -13.03 -4.95
CA ASN A 86 -1.87 -14.38 -5.24
C ASN A 86 -3.30 -14.36 -5.80
N MET A 87 -4.14 -13.46 -5.30
CA MET A 87 -5.49 -13.28 -5.85
C MET A 87 -5.44 -12.81 -7.30
N ALA A 88 -4.57 -11.85 -7.62
CA ALA A 88 -4.40 -11.40 -9.00
C ALA A 88 -3.95 -12.55 -9.90
N LYS A 89 -3.05 -13.40 -9.45
CA LYS A 89 -2.53 -14.53 -10.20
C LYS A 89 -3.56 -15.65 -10.41
N ARG A 90 -4.69 -15.63 -9.71
CA ARG A 90 -5.81 -16.54 -9.96
C ARG A 90 -6.63 -16.15 -11.18
N TYR A 91 -6.68 -14.86 -11.50
CA TYR A 91 -7.50 -14.33 -12.60
C TYR A 91 -6.68 -13.97 -13.82
N PHE A 92 -5.37 -13.78 -13.66
CA PHE A 92 -4.47 -13.36 -14.72
C PHE A 92 -3.22 -14.23 -14.71
N SER A 93 -2.49 -14.28 -15.82
CA SER A 93 -1.25 -15.05 -15.86
C SER A 93 -0.21 -14.43 -14.91
N ALA A 94 0.64 -15.27 -14.33
CA ALA A 94 1.71 -14.81 -13.45
C ALA A 94 2.62 -13.79 -14.14
N ASP A 95 2.93 -14.02 -15.43
CA ASP A 95 3.79 -13.11 -16.19
C ASP A 95 3.15 -11.73 -16.36
N GLU A 96 1.83 -11.68 -16.66
CA GLU A 96 1.11 -10.41 -16.78
C GLU A 96 1.09 -9.65 -15.44
N VAL A 97 0.84 -10.35 -14.35
CA VAL A 97 0.81 -9.74 -13.01
C VAL A 97 2.19 -9.21 -12.64
N ASP A 98 3.23 -10.03 -12.81
CA ASP A 98 4.59 -9.62 -12.47
C ASP A 98 5.06 -8.42 -13.29
N ALA A 99 4.75 -8.40 -14.59
CA ALA A 99 5.09 -7.26 -15.45
C ALA A 99 4.37 -6.00 -15.01
N ARG A 100 3.08 -6.11 -14.64
CA ARG A 100 2.31 -4.95 -14.19
C ARG A 100 2.76 -4.46 -12.82
N VAL A 101 3.11 -5.35 -11.91
CA VAL A 101 3.68 -4.99 -10.61
C VAL A 101 4.93 -4.13 -10.82
N GLU A 102 5.83 -4.56 -11.70
CA GLU A 102 7.04 -3.81 -12.00
C GLU A 102 6.74 -2.42 -12.54
N GLN A 103 5.80 -2.31 -13.50
CA GLN A 103 5.39 -1.02 -14.06
C GLN A 103 4.84 -0.08 -13.00
N ILE A 104 3.97 -0.59 -12.13
CA ILE A 104 3.34 0.23 -11.08
C ILE A 104 4.37 0.62 -10.02
N LEU A 105 5.29 -0.28 -9.66
CA LEU A 105 6.35 0.04 -8.70
C LEU A 105 7.27 1.15 -9.23
N ILE A 106 7.64 1.11 -10.50
CA ILE A 106 8.46 2.15 -11.12
C ILE A 106 7.73 3.50 -11.06
N LYS A 107 6.46 3.51 -11.41
CA LYS A 107 5.64 4.74 -11.40
C LYS A 107 5.45 5.26 -9.98
N GLU A 108 5.20 4.37 -9.04
CA GLU A 108 5.05 4.72 -7.63
C GLU A 108 6.34 5.31 -7.06
N ALA A 109 7.50 4.76 -7.43
CA ALA A 109 8.78 5.29 -7.02
C ALA A 109 9.01 6.71 -7.57
N GLU A 110 8.66 6.94 -8.84
CA GLU A 110 8.73 8.29 -9.43
C GLU A 110 7.87 9.29 -8.68
N ILE A 111 6.66 8.89 -8.33
CA ILE A 111 5.72 9.72 -7.57
C ILE A 111 6.31 10.05 -6.20
N THR A 112 6.83 9.04 -5.50
CA THR A 112 7.40 9.21 -4.17
C THR A 112 8.59 10.17 -4.19
N GLU A 113 9.44 10.06 -5.21
CA GLU A 113 10.60 10.96 -5.36
C GLU A 113 10.18 12.39 -5.67
N SER A 114 9.05 12.59 -6.35
CA SER A 114 8.55 13.92 -6.71
C SER A 114 7.90 14.66 -5.54
N LEU A 115 7.53 13.96 -4.48
CA LEU A 115 6.84 14.54 -3.34
C LEU A 115 7.83 14.99 -2.26
N PRO A 116 7.47 16.04 -1.47
CA PRO A 116 8.23 16.37 -0.27
C PRO A 116 8.32 15.16 0.66
N TRP A 117 9.47 14.99 1.32
CA TRP A 117 9.69 13.81 2.17
C TRP A 117 8.61 13.61 3.23
N ARG A 118 7.97 14.70 3.72
CA ARG A 118 6.89 14.61 4.71
C ARG A 118 5.69 13.82 4.21
N TYR A 119 5.48 13.74 2.89
CA TYR A 119 4.43 12.91 2.29
C TYR A 119 4.91 11.49 2.01
N ALA A 120 6.20 11.30 1.85
CA ALA A 120 6.79 9.98 1.62
C ALA A 120 6.70 9.06 2.85
N ILE A 121 6.50 9.65 4.05
CA ILE A 121 6.37 8.87 5.29
C ILE A 121 4.91 8.45 5.55
N HIS A 122 3.98 8.95 4.78
CA HIS A 122 2.60 8.54 4.87
C HIS A 122 2.36 7.26 4.07
#